data_60c6279aabb9f7bd4300f9c644730c21
#
_entry.id   60c6279aabb9f7bd4300f9c644730c21
#
_cell.length_a   1.000
_cell.length_b   1.000
_cell.length_c   1.000
_cell.angle_alpha   90.00
_cell.angle_beta   90.00
_cell.angle_gamma   90.00
#
_symmetry.space_group_name_H-M   'P 1'
#
loop_
_entity.id
_entity.type
_entity.pdbx_description
1 polymer ?
#
loop_
_entity_poly.entity_id
_entity_poly.type
_entity_poly.pdbx_seq_one_letter_code
_entity_poly.pdbx_strand_id
1 'polypeptide(L)'
;MKKYFKSLAFLLVFSLLFSCFTACKKDPGLIGIAESVSNGFLNTTATDDNGKNYGAVSGYDREKYVGIFYFLWNGSAQGPIQDVTNQYEKNHTVMDELLARQGDGGTPEMNSFHHWGESLYGHYCADDAWVIRKHIELFIHAGLDFIVFDTSNGSVYDSQVTTFLEILLEYERQGFQVPKLMFMTSVDPETSKISVRNIYDLFYDPAYYGEYDSLWFRGTRNKPWIIGTQPGDPTIDSYFYYKLPQWPNTALDFGKFPWIDWNYPQDTYVDSHIGNIVSVSVSQHVGLISKNGYYADFSDSGLFAPENRGELAAHGYQFEEKYIEAIYNANWGRGYDQVTKTNDRTRALKEATNFEQQWKTVHGLAADGNSENDIDMVFVTGWNEWVAQKQPAEAGNRPTSYLVDLYDDEFSRDAEMSKGELGDNYYLQLVENIRRFKGVSASSAALKIPEKKIDLAGGLDQWNGIAGYADFAGDTAFRDHASSNASLANYVDKTGRNDIVNTRIAWDGESIFLLVTCADAITPYEAGDKTWMNLFFGVSTEQESGWNGFQYVVNCTVSGSTSSVERLSEAGEAAGKTGKTDPFFR
;
A
#
# COMPACT_ATOMS: atom_id res chain seq x y z
N MET A 1 -8.17 -39.91 30.97
CA MET A 1 -7.33 -40.51 29.92
C MET A 1 -7.54 -39.91 28.50
N LYS A 2 -8.62 -39.21 28.19
CA LYS A 2 -8.83 -38.61 26.86
C LYS A 2 -8.26 -37.19 26.68
N LYS A 3 -7.76 -36.53 27.74
CA LYS A 3 -7.21 -35.16 27.68
C LYS A 3 -5.70 -35.12 27.38
N TYR A 4 -4.98 -36.22 27.61
CA TYR A 4 -3.53 -36.28 27.37
C TYR A 4 -3.14 -36.71 25.96
N PHE A 5 -4.05 -37.30 25.19
CA PHE A 5 -3.77 -37.72 23.81
C PHE A 5 -3.82 -36.59 22.78
N LYS A 6 -4.56 -35.49 23.09
CA LYS A 6 -4.58 -34.34 22.19
C LYS A 6 -3.32 -33.48 22.29
N SER A 7 -2.70 -33.40 23.49
CA SER A 7 -1.46 -32.65 23.69
C SER A 7 -0.24 -33.32 23.08
N LEU A 8 -0.25 -34.65 23.01
CA LEU A 8 0.88 -35.42 22.43
C LEU A 8 0.87 -35.36 20.89
N ALA A 9 -0.30 -35.30 20.27
CA ALA A 9 -0.43 -35.14 18.81
C ALA A 9 -0.02 -33.74 18.35
N PHE A 10 -0.28 -32.73 19.16
CA PHE A 10 0.12 -31.35 18.87
C PHE A 10 1.64 -31.14 19.01
N LEU A 11 2.27 -31.77 20.01
CA LEU A 11 3.73 -31.73 20.17
C LEU A 11 4.49 -32.50 19.06
N LEU A 12 3.90 -33.56 18.50
CA LEU A 12 4.51 -34.34 17.42
C LEU A 12 4.40 -33.60 16.05
N VAL A 13 3.33 -32.86 15.82
CA VAL A 13 3.18 -32.02 14.61
C VAL A 13 4.12 -30.81 14.69
N PHE A 14 4.27 -30.19 15.86
CA PHE A 14 5.20 -29.07 16.06
C PHE A 14 6.68 -29.50 15.94
N SER A 15 7.04 -30.71 16.43
CA SER A 15 8.40 -31.23 16.27
C SER A 15 8.73 -31.70 14.84
N LEU A 16 7.74 -32.08 14.05
CA LEU A 16 7.92 -32.42 12.62
C LEU A 16 8.02 -31.17 11.72
N LEU A 17 7.32 -30.10 12.07
CA LEU A 17 7.49 -28.80 11.40
C LEU A 17 8.84 -28.15 11.74
N PHE A 18 9.29 -28.25 13.01
CA PHE A 18 10.62 -27.73 13.40
C PHE A 18 11.79 -28.53 12.81
N SER A 19 11.62 -29.82 12.49
CA SER A 19 12.67 -30.62 11.84
C SER A 19 12.79 -30.39 10.34
N CYS A 20 11.78 -29.80 9.67
CA CYS A 20 11.91 -29.37 8.28
C CYS A 20 12.67 -28.02 8.13
N PHE A 21 12.64 -27.14 9.16
CA PHE A 21 13.37 -25.86 9.12
C PHE A 21 14.86 -25.97 9.48
N THR A 22 15.32 -27.09 10.06
CA THR A 22 16.74 -27.28 10.40
C THR A 22 17.56 -27.94 9.30
N ALA A 23 16.99 -28.23 8.14
CA ALA A 23 17.67 -28.88 7.02
C ALA A 23 18.16 -27.95 5.90
N CYS A 24 17.94 -26.63 6.00
CA CYS A 24 18.66 -25.66 5.18
C CYS A 24 20.11 -25.58 5.69
N LYS A 25 20.94 -26.53 5.29
CA LYS A 25 22.39 -26.32 5.32
C LYS A 25 22.69 -25.13 4.43
N LYS A 26 23.13 -24.02 5.05
CA LYS A 26 23.75 -22.93 4.29
C LYS A 26 24.80 -23.55 3.39
N ASP A 27 24.61 -23.42 2.10
CA ASP A 27 25.64 -23.79 1.13
C ASP A 27 26.88 -22.95 1.44
N PRO A 28 28.05 -23.54 1.73
CA PRO A 28 29.26 -22.78 2.01
C PRO A 28 29.68 -21.84 0.85
N GLY A 29 29.14 -22.05 -0.35
CA GLY A 29 29.37 -21.20 -1.52
C GLY A 29 28.63 -19.85 -1.49
N LEU A 30 27.58 -19.70 -0.67
CA LEU A 30 26.79 -18.47 -0.53
C LEU A 30 27.37 -17.48 0.50
N ILE A 31 28.36 -17.88 1.30
CA ILE A 31 28.94 -17.05 2.38
C ILE A 31 29.65 -15.78 1.83
N GLY A 32 30.04 -15.74 0.54
CA GLY A 32 30.60 -14.55 -0.11
C GLY A 32 29.58 -13.59 -0.72
N ILE A 33 28.29 -13.91 -0.66
CA ILE A 33 27.20 -13.10 -1.27
C ILE A 33 26.60 -12.08 -0.28
N ALA A 34 26.93 -12.19 1.00
CA ALA A 34 26.36 -11.37 2.09
C ALA A 34 26.81 -9.88 2.12
N GLU A 35 27.54 -9.41 1.14
CA GLU A 35 27.84 -7.98 0.94
C GLU A 35 26.87 -7.31 -0.06
N SER A 36 25.67 -7.83 -0.22
CA SER A 36 24.63 -7.12 -0.97
C SER A 36 24.12 -5.94 -0.14
N VAL A 37 24.17 -4.77 -0.73
CA VAL A 37 23.94 -3.48 -0.05
C VAL A 37 22.51 -3.02 -0.28
N SER A 38 21.55 -3.86 -0.29
CA SER A 38 20.18 -3.37 -0.44
C SER A 38 19.35 -3.74 0.76
N ASN A 39 18.90 -2.73 1.47
CA ASN A 39 17.84 -2.86 2.48
C ASN A 39 16.43 -2.64 1.86
N GLY A 40 16.31 -2.76 0.53
CA GLY A 40 15.08 -2.58 -0.22
C GLY A 40 14.78 -1.14 -0.64
N PHE A 41 15.28 -0.16 0.08
CA PHE A 41 15.01 1.26 -0.21
C PHE A 41 16.10 1.85 -1.12
N LEU A 42 15.90 1.77 -2.43
CA LEU A 42 16.82 2.31 -3.44
C LEU A 42 16.31 3.62 -4.03
N ASN A 43 17.24 4.55 -4.29
CA ASN A 43 16.96 5.81 -4.96
C ASN A 43 16.93 5.61 -6.48
N THR A 44 15.95 4.88 -6.94
CA THR A 44 15.72 4.59 -8.36
C THR A 44 14.76 5.59 -9.00
N THR A 45 14.79 5.67 -10.31
CA THR A 45 13.80 6.40 -11.12
C THR A 45 12.70 5.44 -11.58
N ALA A 46 11.52 5.97 -11.88
CA ALA A 46 10.41 5.19 -12.41
C ALA A 46 9.62 6.01 -13.45
N THR A 47 8.83 5.31 -14.25
CA THR A 47 7.81 5.91 -15.13
C THR A 47 6.51 5.16 -14.88
N ASP A 48 5.41 5.87 -14.61
CA ASP A 48 4.12 5.23 -14.38
C ASP A 48 3.40 4.81 -15.68
N ASP A 49 2.31 4.09 -15.54
CA ASP A 49 1.46 3.64 -16.66
C ASP A 49 0.90 4.81 -17.49
N ASN A 50 0.87 6.02 -16.95
CA ASN A 50 0.43 7.25 -17.65
C ASN A 50 1.59 8.04 -18.29
N GLY A 51 2.82 7.53 -18.21
CA GLY A 51 4.02 8.12 -18.80
C GLY A 51 4.65 9.26 -17.97
N LYS A 52 4.25 9.45 -16.70
CA LYS A 52 4.88 10.42 -15.81
C LYS A 52 6.18 9.85 -15.23
N ASN A 53 7.21 10.68 -15.26
CA ASN A 53 8.55 10.31 -14.80
C ASN A 53 8.79 10.77 -13.37
N TYR A 54 9.35 9.89 -12.57
CA TYR A 54 9.74 10.10 -11.18
C TYR A 54 11.25 10.05 -11.03
N GLY A 55 11.84 11.14 -10.56
CA GLY A 55 13.28 11.32 -10.49
C GLY A 55 13.91 10.81 -9.20
N ALA A 56 15.24 10.66 -9.23
CA ALA A 56 16.03 10.47 -8.03
C ALA A 56 16.08 11.75 -7.19
N VAL A 57 16.13 11.60 -5.87
CA VAL A 57 16.21 12.71 -4.90
C VAL A 57 17.54 12.68 -4.14
N SER A 58 17.87 13.75 -3.41
CA SER A 58 19.08 13.87 -2.61
C SER A 58 18.78 14.28 -1.18
N GLY A 59 19.76 14.06 -0.29
CA GLY A 59 19.63 14.34 1.13
C GLY A 59 18.97 13.17 1.88
N TYR A 60 19.09 13.17 3.21
CA TYR A 60 18.47 12.17 4.08
C TYR A 60 18.31 12.72 5.50
N ASP A 61 17.09 12.63 6.01
CA ASP A 61 16.78 12.96 7.40
C ASP A 61 16.19 11.72 8.09
N ARG A 62 16.92 11.17 9.07
CA ARG A 62 16.49 9.97 9.81
C ARG A 62 15.45 10.25 10.88
N GLU A 63 15.29 11.50 11.26
CA GLU A 63 14.32 11.90 12.28
C GLU A 63 12.89 12.04 11.74
N LYS A 64 12.68 11.91 10.43
CA LYS A 64 11.39 12.03 9.77
C LYS A 64 10.74 10.66 9.55
N TYR A 65 9.43 10.61 9.76
CA TYR A 65 8.63 9.37 9.67
C TYR A 65 7.50 9.51 8.65
N VAL A 66 7.26 8.46 7.89
CA VAL A 66 6.08 8.34 7.02
C VAL A 66 5.39 7.02 7.29
N GLY A 67 4.10 7.09 7.56
CA GLY A 67 3.24 5.92 7.76
C GLY A 67 2.04 5.91 6.84
N ILE A 68 1.39 4.75 6.75
CA ILE A 68 0.21 4.55 5.92
C ILE A 68 -0.88 3.78 6.66
N PHE A 69 -2.14 4.12 6.36
CA PHE A 69 -3.31 3.43 6.89
C PHE A 69 -3.61 2.17 6.06
N TYR A 70 -3.83 1.03 6.72
CA TYR A 70 -3.98 -0.27 6.09
C TYR A 70 -5.24 -0.97 6.58
N PHE A 71 -6.07 -1.42 5.63
CA PHE A 71 -7.35 -2.05 5.90
C PHE A 71 -7.24 -3.57 5.91
N LEU A 72 -7.94 -4.24 6.85
CA LEU A 72 -7.84 -5.67 7.14
C LEU A 72 -9.12 -6.46 6.85
N TRP A 73 -10.16 -5.82 6.33
CA TRP A 73 -11.51 -6.38 6.33
C TRP A 73 -12.03 -6.90 4.99
N ASN A 74 -11.24 -6.89 3.93
CA ASN A 74 -11.59 -7.57 2.68
C ASN A 74 -11.66 -9.10 2.90
N GLY A 75 -12.77 -9.72 2.55
CA GLY A 75 -12.94 -11.16 2.76
C GLY A 75 -13.98 -11.83 1.88
N SER A 76 -13.88 -13.16 1.76
CA SER A 76 -14.75 -13.98 0.90
C SER A 76 -16.25 -13.98 1.28
N ALA A 77 -16.59 -13.48 2.47
CA ALA A 77 -17.98 -13.38 2.94
C ALA A 77 -18.71 -12.14 2.43
N GLN A 78 -18.07 -11.27 1.66
CA GLN A 78 -18.64 -9.99 1.26
C GLN A 78 -19.63 -10.08 0.07
N GLY A 79 -19.75 -11.23 -0.56
CA GLY A 79 -20.76 -11.48 -1.60
C GLY A 79 -20.32 -11.08 -3.00
N PRO A 80 -21.25 -10.83 -3.94
CA PRO A 80 -20.95 -10.47 -5.32
C PRO A 80 -20.18 -9.15 -5.42
N ILE A 81 -19.25 -9.07 -6.36
CA ILE A 81 -18.54 -7.84 -6.67
C ILE A 81 -19.54 -6.80 -7.22
N GLN A 82 -19.62 -5.69 -6.54
CA GLN A 82 -20.40 -4.52 -6.95
C GLN A 82 -19.45 -3.34 -7.13
N ASP A 83 -18.89 -3.22 -8.32
CA ASP A 83 -17.94 -2.16 -8.68
C ASP A 83 -18.72 -0.90 -9.04
N VAL A 84 -18.68 0.10 -8.18
CA VAL A 84 -19.41 1.35 -8.34
C VAL A 84 -18.85 2.18 -9.49
N THR A 85 -17.54 2.19 -9.69
CA THR A 85 -16.91 2.89 -10.82
C THR A 85 -17.43 2.38 -12.15
N ASN A 86 -17.42 1.07 -12.35
CA ASN A 86 -17.93 0.45 -13.57
C ASN A 86 -19.45 0.63 -13.77
N GLN A 87 -20.21 0.66 -12.67
CA GLN A 87 -21.66 0.80 -12.74
C GLN A 87 -22.09 2.25 -13.00
N TYR A 88 -21.34 3.22 -12.47
CA TYR A 88 -21.74 4.64 -12.47
C TYR A 88 -20.74 5.57 -13.17
N GLU A 89 -19.72 5.04 -13.81
CA GLU A 89 -18.63 5.80 -14.46
C GLU A 89 -19.10 6.97 -15.32
N LYS A 90 -20.28 6.86 -15.89
CA LYS A 90 -20.80 7.85 -16.86
C LYS A 90 -21.70 8.92 -16.23
N ASN A 91 -22.04 8.79 -14.96
CA ASN A 91 -23.12 9.58 -14.35
C ASN A 91 -22.81 10.06 -12.94
N HIS A 92 -21.55 10.21 -12.56
CA HIS A 92 -21.11 10.56 -11.21
C HIS A 92 -21.74 11.81 -10.63
N THR A 93 -22.12 12.74 -11.45
CA THR A 93 -22.65 14.05 -11.07
C THR A 93 -24.15 14.19 -11.26
N VAL A 94 -24.84 13.11 -11.69
CA VAL A 94 -26.26 13.20 -12.02
C VAL A 94 -27.13 12.97 -10.79
N MET A 95 -27.95 13.96 -10.46
CA MET A 95 -28.88 13.94 -9.35
C MET A 95 -29.84 12.73 -9.39
N ASP A 96 -30.22 12.30 -10.59
CA ASP A 96 -31.13 11.14 -10.78
C ASP A 96 -30.52 9.84 -10.24
N GLU A 97 -29.22 9.65 -10.32
CA GLU A 97 -28.53 8.51 -9.72
C GLU A 97 -28.56 8.55 -8.21
N LEU A 98 -28.35 9.72 -7.64
CA LEU A 98 -28.46 9.92 -6.21
C LEU A 98 -29.85 9.58 -5.71
N LEU A 99 -30.89 10.01 -6.43
CA LEU A 99 -32.28 9.70 -6.14
C LEU A 99 -32.56 8.19 -6.24
N ALA A 100 -32.02 7.52 -7.25
CA ALA A 100 -32.14 6.07 -7.43
C ALA A 100 -31.53 5.29 -6.25
N ARG A 101 -30.59 5.88 -5.52
CA ARG A 101 -29.96 5.27 -4.34
C ARG A 101 -30.71 5.49 -3.04
N GLN A 102 -31.73 6.33 -3.03
CA GLN A 102 -32.53 6.61 -1.82
C GLN A 102 -33.49 5.49 -1.46
N GLY A 103 -33.91 4.70 -2.41
CA GLY A 103 -34.88 3.63 -2.20
C GLY A 103 -34.24 2.25 -2.01
N ASP A 104 -35.07 1.24 -1.85
CA ASP A 104 -34.68 -0.16 -1.65
C ASP A 104 -34.15 -0.83 -2.93
N GLY A 105 -33.97 -0.14 -4.01
CA GLY A 105 -33.64 -0.72 -5.32
C GLY A 105 -32.39 -0.17 -5.99
N GLY A 106 -31.63 0.72 -5.34
CA GLY A 106 -30.39 1.24 -5.91
C GLY A 106 -29.26 0.19 -5.89
N THR A 107 -28.32 0.28 -6.82
CA THR A 107 -27.10 -0.55 -6.80
C THR A 107 -25.95 0.27 -6.23
N PRO A 108 -25.15 -0.26 -5.28
CA PRO A 108 -25.32 -1.56 -4.61
C PRO A 108 -26.59 -1.60 -3.74
N GLU A 109 -27.09 -2.82 -3.46
CA GLU A 109 -28.23 -3.01 -2.56
C GLU A 109 -27.90 -2.57 -1.13
N MET A 110 -28.95 -2.22 -0.35
CA MET A 110 -28.79 -1.87 1.05
C MET A 110 -28.11 -2.96 1.87
N ASN A 111 -27.20 -2.58 2.73
CA ASN A 111 -26.36 -3.43 3.57
C ASN A 111 -25.43 -4.39 2.78
N SER A 112 -25.35 -4.25 1.46
CA SER A 112 -24.37 -4.97 0.66
C SER A 112 -23.06 -4.20 0.59
N PHE A 113 -21.98 -4.94 0.35
CA PHE A 113 -20.67 -4.37 0.10
C PHE A 113 -20.54 -3.92 -1.35
N HIS A 114 -19.81 -2.83 -1.56
CA HIS A 114 -19.47 -2.32 -2.88
C HIS A 114 -17.96 -2.10 -2.98
N HIS A 115 -17.44 -2.20 -4.19
CA HIS A 115 -16.05 -1.95 -4.53
C HIS A 115 -15.98 -0.65 -5.35
N TRP A 116 -14.92 0.13 -5.15
CA TRP A 116 -14.66 1.27 -6.02
C TRP A 116 -13.87 0.91 -7.29
N GLY A 117 -13.26 -0.27 -7.32
CA GLY A 117 -12.45 -0.76 -8.41
C GLY A 117 -11.86 -2.13 -8.09
N GLU A 118 -10.81 -2.52 -8.81
CA GLU A 118 -10.11 -3.78 -8.64
C GLU A 118 -8.61 -3.53 -8.45
N SER A 119 -8.02 -4.12 -7.40
CA SER A 119 -6.57 -4.12 -7.20
C SER A 119 -5.85 -4.77 -8.38
N LEU A 120 -4.61 -4.37 -8.63
CA LEU A 120 -3.73 -5.09 -9.56
C LEU A 120 -3.63 -6.59 -9.21
N TYR A 121 -3.76 -6.93 -7.93
CA TYR A 121 -3.75 -8.30 -7.41
C TYR A 121 -5.11 -9.00 -7.41
N GLY A 122 -6.14 -8.35 -7.97
CA GLY A 122 -7.51 -8.84 -8.05
C GLY A 122 -8.37 -8.46 -6.83
N HIS A 123 -9.58 -8.97 -6.77
CA HIS A 123 -10.46 -8.85 -5.60
C HIS A 123 -10.03 -9.87 -4.52
N TYR A 124 -8.93 -9.63 -3.87
CA TYR A 124 -8.30 -10.52 -2.90
C TYR A 124 -8.96 -10.46 -1.52
N CYS A 125 -8.69 -11.46 -0.69
CA CYS A 125 -9.00 -11.42 0.75
C CYS A 125 -7.81 -10.87 1.54
N ALA A 126 -8.09 -10.18 2.63
CA ALA A 126 -7.08 -9.52 3.45
C ALA A 126 -6.09 -10.49 4.14
N ASP A 127 -6.41 -11.79 4.20
CA ASP A 127 -5.55 -12.86 4.71
C ASP A 127 -4.77 -13.61 3.62
N ASP A 128 -4.81 -13.13 2.37
CA ASP A 128 -4.01 -13.69 1.28
C ASP A 128 -2.52 -13.38 1.48
N ALA A 129 -1.77 -14.35 1.97
CA ALA A 129 -0.36 -14.21 2.29
C ALA A 129 0.49 -13.78 1.08
N TRP A 130 0.09 -14.18 -0.14
CA TRP A 130 0.78 -13.75 -1.37
C TRP A 130 0.64 -12.25 -1.60
N VAL A 131 -0.57 -11.70 -1.40
CA VAL A 131 -0.82 -10.25 -1.51
C VAL A 131 -0.14 -9.48 -0.38
N ILE A 132 -0.20 -9.98 0.85
CA ILE A 132 0.48 -9.37 1.99
C ILE A 132 2.00 -9.25 1.72
N ARG A 133 2.63 -10.30 1.14
CA ARG A 133 4.05 -10.23 0.73
C ARG A 133 4.28 -9.09 -0.24
N LYS A 134 3.49 -8.98 -1.30
CA LYS A 134 3.64 -7.91 -2.30
C LYS A 134 3.44 -6.52 -1.70
N HIS A 135 2.48 -6.35 -0.78
CA HIS A 135 2.32 -5.09 -0.07
C HIS A 135 3.53 -4.71 0.78
N ILE A 136 4.07 -5.67 1.55
CA ILE A 136 5.26 -5.42 2.39
C ILE A 136 6.48 -5.06 1.53
N GLU A 137 6.70 -5.76 0.41
CA GLU A 137 7.75 -5.45 -0.56
C GLU A 137 7.61 -4.01 -1.09
N LEU A 138 6.42 -3.63 -1.51
CA LEU A 138 6.13 -2.26 -1.97
C LEU A 138 6.39 -1.22 -0.88
N PHE A 139 6.03 -1.50 0.38
CA PHE A 139 6.26 -0.60 1.51
C PHE A 139 7.75 -0.44 1.84
N ILE A 140 8.52 -1.52 1.76
CA ILE A 140 9.98 -1.47 1.92
C ILE A 140 10.61 -0.63 0.81
N HIS A 141 10.19 -0.84 -0.45
CA HIS A 141 10.67 -0.07 -1.59
C HIS A 141 10.27 1.41 -1.56
N ALA A 142 9.08 1.71 -1.02
CA ALA A 142 8.64 3.08 -0.80
C ALA A 142 9.42 3.78 0.33
N GLY A 143 9.98 3.03 1.26
CA GLY A 143 10.66 3.56 2.45
C GLY A 143 9.70 4.03 3.53
N LEU A 144 8.54 3.36 3.66
CA LEU A 144 7.61 3.58 4.76
C LEU A 144 8.23 3.14 6.10
N ASP A 145 8.01 3.95 7.13
CA ASP A 145 8.53 3.70 8.47
C ASP A 145 7.54 2.90 9.32
N PHE A 146 6.24 3.11 9.09
CA PHE A 146 5.21 2.40 9.84
C PHE A 146 3.90 2.21 9.07
N ILE A 147 3.14 1.23 9.53
CA ILE A 147 1.80 0.90 9.05
C ILE A 147 0.84 0.98 10.23
N VAL A 148 -0.31 1.59 10.03
CA VAL A 148 -1.39 1.64 11.01
C VAL A 148 -2.53 0.74 10.55
N PHE A 149 -2.79 -0.33 11.29
CA PHE A 149 -3.93 -1.20 11.03
C PHE A 149 -5.23 -0.56 11.49
N ASP A 150 -6.21 -0.58 10.59
CA ASP A 150 -7.57 -0.14 10.92
C ASP A 150 -8.31 -1.22 11.73
N THR A 151 -8.56 -0.91 12.99
CA THR A 151 -9.42 -1.68 13.90
C THR A 151 -10.49 -0.77 14.52
N SER A 152 -10.80 0.34 13.83
CA SER A 152 -11.74 1.36 14.31
C SER A 152 -13.17 0.84 14.44
N ASN A 153 -13.53 -0.20 13.70
CA ASN A 153 -14.81 -0.89 13.75
C ASN A 153 -14.94 -1.89 14.92
N GLY A 154 -13.91 -2.03 15.76
CA GLY A 154 -13.90 -2.92 16.93
C GLY A 154 -13.41 -4.35 16.65
N SER A 155 -13.18 -4.73 15.40
CA SER A 155 -12.58 -6.03 15.02
C SER A 155 -11.06 -5.94 14.98
N VAL A 156 -10.36 -6.97 15.46
CA VAL A 156 -8.89 -6.99 15.52
C VAL A 156 -8.23 -7.85 14.44
N TYR A 157 -9.00 -8.62 13.68
CA TYR A 157 -8.56 -9.37 12.48
C TYR A 157 -7.36 -10.29 12.74
N ASP A 158 -7.50 -11.19 13.71
CA ASP A 158 -6.43 -12.04 14.24
C ASP A 158 -5.62 -12.76 13.14
N SER A 159 -6.28 -13.47 12.23
CA SER A 159 -5.59 -14.23 11.17
C SER A 159 -4.81 -13.33 10.20
N GLN A 160 -5.39 -12.20 9.81
CA GLN A 160 -4.77 -11.24 8.88
C GLN A 160 -3.52 -10.62 9.51
N VAL A 161 -3.66 -10.14 10.76
CA VAL A 161 -2.55 -9.54 11.50
C VAL A 161 -1.45 -10.56 11.75
N THR A 162 -1.78 -11.78 12.16
CA THR A 162 -0.79 -12.85 12.40
C THR A 162 0.00 -13.15 11.12
N THR A 163 -0.69 -13.33 9.97
CA THR A 163 -0.03 -13.56 8.68
C THR A 163 0.91 -12.40 8.32
N PHE A 164 0.48 -11.17 8.58
CA PHE A 164 1.28 -9.98 8.30
C PHE A 164 2.55 -9.93 9.18
N LEU A 165 2.42 -10.22 10.48
CA LEU A 165 3.54 -10.27 11.43
C LEU A 165 4.56 -11.34 11.05
N GLU A 166 4.10 -12.53 10.67
CA GLU A 166 4.98 -13.63 10.26
C GLU A 166 5.82 -13.25 9.03
N ILE A 167 5.21 -12.63 8.03
CA ILE A 167 5.91 -12.21 6.80
C ILE A 167 6.87 -11.04 7.08
N LEU A 168 6.48 -10.05 7.87
CA LEU A 168 7.38 -8.97 8.27
C LEU A 168 8.61 -9.51 9.01
N LEU A 169 8.41 -10.44 9.94
CA LEU A 169 9.50 -11.06 10.68
C LEU A 169 10.42 -11.88 9.77
N GLU A 170 9.87 -12.54 8.76
CA GLU A 170 10.63 -13.25 7.73
C GLU A 170 11.56 -12.29 6.97
N TYR A 171 11.05 -11.15 6.50
CA TYR A 171 11.84 -10.16 5.76
C TYR A 171 12.82 -9.41 6.67
N GLU A 172 12.46 -9.11 7.91
CA GLU A 172 13.40 -8.53 8.89
C GLU A 172 14.60 -9.48 9.13
N ARG A 173 14.34 -10.80 9.24
CA ARG A 173 15.39 -11.83 9.37
C ARG A 173 16.29 -11.97 8.13
N GLN A 174 15.78 -11.62 6.96
CA GLN A 174 16.58 -11.52 5.74
C GLN A 174 17.44 -10.25 5.69
N GLY A 175 17.23 -9.29 6.60
CA GLY A 175 18.00 -8.06 6.72
C GLY A 175 17.36 -6.83 6.08
N PHE A 176 16.12 -6.94 5.60
CA PHE A 176 15.38 -5.78 5.09
C PHE A 176 14.91 -4.87 6.22
N GLN A 177 14.85 -3.57 5.94
CA GLN A 177 14.26 -2.59 6.84
C GLN A 177 12.74 -2.58 6.66
N VAL A 178 12.06 -3.41 7.43
CA VAL A 178 10.60 -3.51 7.37
C VAL A 178 9.91 -2.35 8.10
N PRO A 179 8.76 -1.85 7.61
CA PRO A 179 7.96 -0.88 8.33
C PRO A 179 7.48 -1.47 9.66
N LYS A 180 7.37 -0.62 10.68
CA LYS A 180 6.88 -1.01 12.00
C LYS A 180 5.36 -0.88 12.07
N LEU A 181 4.73 -1.56 13.00
CA LEU A 181 3.27 -1.66 13.09
C LEU A 181 2.72 -0.95 14.31
N MET A 182 1.52 -0.39 14.15
CA MET A 182 0.65 0.05 15.24
C MET A 182 -0.82 -0.10 14.83
N PHE A 183 -1.73 0.07 15.78
CA PHE A 183 -3.17 -0.06 15.56
C PHE A 183 -3.88 1.26 15.83
N MET A 184 -4.93 1.52 15.06
CA MET A 184 -5.89 2.57 15.34
C MET A 184 -7.24 1.93 15.68
N THR A 185 -7.73 2.21 16.89
CA THR A 185 -8.98 1.67 17.41
C THR A 185 -10.11 2.71 17.32
N SER A 186 -11.31 2.32 17.70
CA SER A 186 -12.52 3.16 17.63
C SER A 186 -12.37 4.48 18.39
N VAL A 187 -13.05 5.52 17.91
CA VAL A 187 -13.23 6.79 18.65
C VAL A 187 -14.19 6.63 19.84
N ASP A 188 -15.07 5.62 19.81
CA ASP A 188 -15.88 5.28 20.98
C ASP A 188 -14.99 4.68 22.06
N PRO A 189 -14.91 5.31 23.25
CA PRO A 189 -13.97 4.87 24.27
C PRO A 189 -14.18 3.44 24.76
N GLU A 190 -15.43 2.98 24.84
CA GLU A 190 -15.70 1.64 25.37
C GLU A 190 -15.35 0.56 24.36
N THR A 191 -15.66 0.75 23.10
CA THR A 191 -15.21 -0.12 22.00
C THR A 191 -13.68 -0.14 21.91
N SER A 192 -13.05 1.04 22.00
CA SER A 192 -11.60 1.17 21.97
C SER A 192 -10.90 0.41 23.09
N LYS A 193 -11.39 0.50 24.33
CA LYS A 193 -10.83 -0.23 25.49
C LYS A 193 -10.86 -1.74 25.29
N ILE A 194 -11.93 -2.26 24.72
CA ILE A 194 -12.07 -3.69 24.39
C ILE A 194 -11.06 -4.07 23.33
N SER A 195 -10.98 -3.29 22.25
CA SER A 195 -10.04 -3.54 21.15
C SER A 195 -8.59 -3.49 21.61
N VAL A 196 -8.20 -2.49 22.41
CA VAL A 196 -6.84 -2.37 22.97
C VAL A 196 -6.47 -3.60 23.81
N ARG A 197 -7.40 -4.11 24.64
CA ARG A 197 -7.15 -5.31 25.42
C ARG A 197 -6.97 -6.54 24.53
N ASN A 198 -7.86 -6.73 23.56
CA ASN A 198 -7.76 -7.83 22.62
C ASN A 198 -6.46 -7.78 21.79
N ILE A 199 -6.06 -6.60 21.33
CA ILE A 199 -4.81 -6.38 20.60
C ILE A 199 -3.60 -6.76 21.47
N TYR A 200 -3.59 -6.35 22.75
CA TYR A 200 -2.52 -6.72 23.66
C TYR A 200 -2.45 -8.24 23.85
N ASP A 201 -3.59 -8.86 24.17
CA ASP A 201 -3.68 -10.29 24.47
C ASP A 201 -3.35 -11.18 23.26
N LEU A 202 -3.59 -10.69 22.03
CA LEU A 202 -3.40 -11.46 20.80
C LEU A 202 -2.04 -11.23 20.12
N PHE A 203 -1.37 -10.09 20.36
CA PHE A 203 -0.18 -9.77 19.57
C PHE A 203 0.99 -9.19 20.38
N TYR A 204 0.74 -8.61 21.56
CA TYR A 204 1.77 -7.85 22.28
C TYR A 204 2.22 -8.46 23.59
N ASP A 205 1.45 -9.39 24.20
CA ASP A 205 1.85 -9.97 25.48
C ASP A 205 3.22 -10.65 25.34
N PRO A 206 4.27 -10.14 26.01
CA PRO A 206 5.63 -10.65 25.85
C PRO A 206 5.80 -12.12 26.29
N ALA A 207 4.86 -12.65 27.09
CA ALA A 207 4.88 -14.03 27.51
C ALA A 207 4.58 -15.01 26.36
N TYR A 208 3.89 -14.53 25.30
CA TYR A 208 3.48 -15.34 24.17
C TYR A 208 4.00 -14.86 22.83
N TYR A 209 4.19 -13.54 22.66
CA TYR A 209 4.45 -12.88 21.38
C TYR A 209 5.74 -12.04 21.38
N GLY A 210 6.66 -12.31 22.29
CA GLY A 210 7.93 -11.60 22.42
C GLY A 210 8.80 -11.62 21.16
N GLU A 211 8.56 -12.55 20.23
CA GLU A 211 9.27 -12.61 18.96
C GLU A 211 8.91 -11.46 18.01
N TYR A 212 7.73 -10.84 18.16
CA TYR A 212 7.29 -9.69 17.36
C TYR A 212 7.70 -8.35 17.95
N ASP A 213 8.44 -8.31 19.07
CA ASP A 213 8.76 -7.06 19.78
C ASP A 213 9.49 -6.04 18.90
N SER A 214 10.34 -6.50 17.98
CA SER A 214 11.05 -5.64 17.01
C SER A 214 10.14 -4.99 15.98
N LEU A 215 8.95 -5.53 15.75
CA LEU A 215 8.04 -5.07 14.69
C LEU A 215 7.15 -3.89 15.10
N TRP A 216 7.11 -3.54 16.39
CA TRP A 216 6.21 -2.49 16.88
C TRP A 216 6.79 -1.09 16.71
N PHE A 217 5.98 -0.15 16.22
CA PHE A 217 6.37 1.25 16.12
C PHE A 217 6.50 1.88 17.53
N ARG A 218 7.64 2.52 17.79
CA ARG A 218 7.98 3.12 19.07
C ARG A 218 8.32 4.60 18.96
N GLY A 219 8.56 5.11 17.76
CA GLY A 219 9.09 6.45 17.54
C GLY A 219 10.38 6.63 18.34
N THR A 220 10.48 7.73 19.07
CA THR A 220 11.63 8.03 19.96
C THR A 220 11.46 7.44 21.36
N ARG A 221 10.35 6.74 21.64
CA ARG A 221 10.08 6.10 22.94
C ARG A 221 10.38 4.61 22.92
N ASN A 222 10.62 4.06 24.10
CA ASN A 222 10.82 2.62 24.28
C ASN A 222 9.50 1.85 24.50
N LYS A 223 8.34 2.43 24.18
CA LYS A 223 7.02 1.82 24.31
C LYS A 223 6.34 1.74 22.95
N PRO A 224 5.71 0.60 22.61
CA PRO A 224 4.90 0.53 21.41
C PRO A 224 3.79 1.59 21.41
N TRP A 225 3.54 2.18 20.26
CA TRP A 225 2.43 3.11 20.10
C TRP A 225 1.12 2.36 19.85
N ILE A 226 0.04 2.91 20.40
CA ILE A 226 -1.32 2.51 20.06
C ILE A 226 -2.22 3.76 19.99
N ILE A 227 -3.05 3.83 18.96
CA ILE A 227 -4.02 4.90 18.79
C ILE A 227 -5.35 4.39 19.35
N GLY A 228 -5.63 4.72 20.60
CA GLY A 228 -6.78 4.18 21.32
C GLY A 228 -6.86 4.66 22.78
N THR A 229 -7.85 4.13 23.48
CA THR A 229 -8.19 4.47 24.87
C THR A 229 -7.62 3.44 25.85
N GLN A 230 -6.99 3.90 26.92
CA GLN A 230 -6.49 3.04 28.00
C GLN A 230 -7.60 2.16 28.57
N PRO A 231 -7.42 0.81 28.63
CA PRO A 231 -8.45 -0.10 29.08
C PRO A 231 -8.67 -0.12 30.60
N GLY A 232 -7.83 0.56 31.38
CA GLY A 232 -7.89 0.57 32.85
C GLY A 232 -7.23 -0.67 33.49
N ASP A 233 -6.44 -1.42 32.74
CA ASP A 233 -5.59 -2.50 33.24
C ASP A 233 -4.16 -1.98 33.45
N PRO A 234 -3.60 -2.01 34.68
CA PRO A 234 -2.29 -1.42 34.94
C PRO A 234 -1.16 -2.00 34.11
N THR A 235 -1.22 -3.27 33.74
CA THR A 235 -0.21 -3.93 32.88
C THR A 235 -0.27 -3.33 31.48
N ILE A 236 -1.45 -3.33 30.87
CA ILE A 236 -1.67 -2.85 29.50
C ILE A 236 -1.47 -1.33 29.43
N ASP A 237 -2.01 -0.59 30.41
CA ASP A 237 -1.89 0.87 30.48
C ASP A 237 -0.42 1.33 30.59
N SER A 238 0.43 0.55 31.25
CA SER A 238 1.87 0.85 31.36
C SER A 238 2.69 0.41 30.15
N TYR A 239 2.18 -0.51 29.34
CA TYR A 239 2.91 -1.12 28.22
C TYR A 239 2.99 -0.18 27.02
N PHE A 240 1.85 0.41 26.62
CA PHE A 240 1.77 1.25 25.45
C PHE A 240 2.07 2.74 25.69
N TYR A 241 2.42 3.43 24.61
CA TYR A 241 2.29 4.87 24.46
C TYR A 241 0.98 5.18 23.73
N TYR A 242 0.06 5.84 24.40
CA TYR A 242 -1.29 6.10 23.91
C TYR A 242 -1.41 7.42 23.18
N LYS A 243 -2.08 7.40 22.02
CA LYS A 243 -2.64 8.58 21.36
C LYS A 243 -4.13 8.34 21.15
N LEU A 244 -4.95 9.36 21.27
CA LEU A 244 -6.34 9.29 20.88
C LEU A 244 -6.46 9.61 19.38
N PRO A 245 -7.38 8.97 18.63
CA PRO A 245 -7.61 9.32 17.24
C PRO A 245 -8.33 10.67 17.12
N GLN A 246 -7.96 11.48 16.15
CA GLN A 246 -8.69 12.67 15.73
C GLN A 246 -9.48 12.36 14.47
N TRP A 247 -10.80 12.37 14.59
CA TRP A 247 -11.68 12.32 13.44
C TRP A 247 -12.06 13.74 13.01
N PRO A 248 -12.16 14.02 11.71
CA PRO A 248 -12.37 15.37 11.21
C PRO A 248 -13.71 15.99 11.62
N ASN A 249 -14.74 15.15 11.91
CA ASN A 249 -16.05 15.58 12.37
C ASN A 249 -16.19 15.72 13.90
N THR A 250 -15.08 15.58 14.65
CA THR A 250 -15.05 15.78 16.12
C THR A 250 -14.40 17.11 16.46
N ALA A 251 -14.57 17.55 17.72
CA ALA A 251 -13.87 18.74 18.20
C ALA A 251 -12.36 18.60 18.00
N LEU A 252 -11.76 19.61 17.38
CA LEU A 252 -10.34 19.61 17.05
C LEU A 252 -9.48 19.61 18.31
N ASP A 253 -8.53 18.68 18.38
CA ASP A 253 -7.53 18.56 19.42
C ASP A 253 -6.18 18.21 18.78
N PHE A 254 -5.30 19.17 18.69
CA PHE A 254 -3.99 19.02 18.07
C PHE A 254 -3.05 18.06 18.82
N GLY A 255 -3.39 17.62 20.03
CA GLY A 255 -2.66 16.59 20.78
C GLY A 255 -3.00 15.16 20.35
N LYS A 256 -4.04 14.97 19.55
CA LYS A 256 -4.46 13.65 19.05
C LYS A 256 -3.69 13.24 17.79
N PHE A 257 -3.91 12.01 17.34
CA PHE A 257 -3.34 11.49 16.10
C PHE A 257 -4.33 11.71 14.95
N PRO A 258 -3.94 12.44 13.87
CA PRO A 258 -4.83 12.73 12.76
C PRO A 258 -5.15 11.46 11.95
N TRP A 259 -6.41 11.29 11.56
CA TRP A 259 -6.80 10.31 10.56
C TRP A 259 -6.80 10.96 9.17
N ILE A 260 -7.73 11.87 8.91
CA ILE A 260 -7.86 12.65 7.68
C ILE A 260 -8.16 14.09 8.06
N ASP A 261 -7.73 15.04 7.26
CA ASP A 261 -7.95 16.46 7.53
C ASP A 261 -8.88 17.05 6.47
N TRP A 262 -9.90 17.79 6.91
CA TRP A 262 -10.82 18.51 6.04
C TRP A 262 -10.39 19.94 5.74
N ASN A 263 -9.26 20.38 6.26
CA ASN A 263 -8.68 21.67 5.97
C ASN A 263 -7.60 21.58 4.90
N TYR A 264 -7.47 22.64 4.12
CA TYR A 264 -6.35 22.85 3.21
C TYR A 264 -5.87 24.30 3.31
N PRO A 265 -4.60 24.54 3.63
CA PRO A 265 -3.57 23.57 4.04
C PRO A 265 -3.99 22.73 5.25
N GLN A 266 -3.43 21.50 5.34
CA GLN A 266 -3.73 20.60 6.43
C GLN A 266 -3.30 21.17 7.78
N ASP A 267 -4.05 20.82 8.83
CA ASP A 267 -3.70 21.16 10.21
C ASP A 267 -2.46 20.39 10.67
N THR A 268 -1.68 21.03 11.53
CA THR A 268 -0.50 20.40 12.15
C THR A 268 -0.84 19.95 13.56
N TYR A 269 -0.69 18.65 13.80
CA TYR A 269 -0.87 18.01 15.11
C TYR A 269 0.48 17.86 15.79
N VAL A 270 0.49 17.82 17.12
CA VAL A 270 1.74 17.82 17.87
C VAL A 270 1.84 16.59 18.77
N ASP A 271 2.98 15.94 18.71
CA ASP A 271 3.38 14.92 19.68
C ASP A 271 4.67 15.35 20.40
N SER A 272 4.69 15.24 21.72
CA SER A 272 5.83 15.68 22.53
C SER A 272 7.13 14.90 22.31
N HIS A 273 7.11 13.81 21.55
CA HIS A 273 8.25 12.92 21.31
C HIS A 273 8.62 12.80 19.83
N ILE A 274 7.64 12.95 18.94
CA ILE A 274 7.87 12.94 17.49
C ILE A 274 8.02 14.37 16.99
N GLY A 275 7.21 15.31 17.48
CA GLY A 275 7.10 16.66 16.95
C GLY A 275 5.80 16.86 16.17
N ASN A 276 5.89 17.48 15.00
CA ASN A 276 4.75 17.89 14.19
C ASN A 276 4.29 16.77 13.25
N ILE A 277 2.99 16.49 13.26
CA ILE A 277 2.35 15.43 12.47
C ILE A 277 1.32 16.04 11.53
N VAL A 278 1.32 15.63 10.27
CA VAL A 278 0.33 16.03 9.26
C VAL A 278 -0.24 14.78 8.60
N SER A 279 -1.57 14.77 8.34
CA SER A 279 -2.18 13.75 7.49
C SER A 279 -2.18 14.19 6.03
N VAL A 280 -2.06 13.21 5.13
CA VAL A 280 -2.13 13.37 3.67
C VAL A 280 -3.08 12.34 3.11
N SER A 281 -4.07 12.76 2.33
CA SER A 281 -5.02 11.84 1.70
C SER A 281 -4.95 11.89 0.18
N VAL A 282 -5.14 10.72 -0.45
CA VAL A 282 -5.22 10.60 -1.92
C VAL A 282 -6.45 11.36 -2.44
N SER A 283 -7.58 11.12 -1.80
CA SER A 283 -8.83 11.84 -1.99
C SER A 283 -9.62 11.88 -0.68
N GLN A 284 -10.76 12.55 -0.70
CA GLN A 284 -11.68 12.56 0.43
C GLN A 284 -13.11 12.40 -0.10
N HIS A 285 -13.78 11.34 0.31
CA HIS A 285 -15.21 11.22 0.21
C HIS A 285 -15.83 11.45 1.58
N VAL A 286 -16.47 12.59 1.74
CA VAL A 286 -17.10 12.95 3.00
C VAL A 286 -18.57 12.53 2.93
N GLY A 287 -18.83 11.29 3.33
CA GLY A 287 -20.19 10.82 3.43
C GLY A 287 -20.98 11.46 4.56
N LEU A 288 -20.31 11.88 5.65
CA LEU A 288 -20.96 12.46 6.82
C LEU A 288 -20.70 13.95 6.92
N ILE A 289 -21.73 14.73 6.78
CA ILE A 289 -21.65 16.15 7.01
C ILE A 289 -22.48 16.51 8.19
N SER A 290 -21.82 16.99 9.20
CA SER A 290 -22.32 17.58 10.41
C SER A 290 -22.74 16.64 11.52
N LYS A 291 -22.83 17.25 12.69
CA LYS A 291 -23.44 16.69 13.90
C LYS A 291 -24.88 16.18 13.72
N ASN A 292 -25.54 16.47 12.61
CA ASN A 292 -26.90 16.05 12.28
C ASN A 292 -26.95 15.06 11.11
N GLY A 293 -25.80 14.56 10.66
CA GLY A 293 -25.70 13.35 9.85
C GLY A 293 -26.35 13.38 8.48
N TYR A 294 -25.98 14.31 7.62
CA TYR A 294 -26.27 14.16 6.20
C TYR A 294 -25.09 13.44 5.53
N TYR A 295 -25.41 12.38 4.81
CA TYR A 295 -24.50 11.75 3.89
C TYR A 295 -24.83 12.19 2.47
N ALA A 296 -23.81 12.52 1.72
CA ALA A 296 -23.95 12.80 0.32
C ALA A 296 -23.00 11.87 -0.44
N ASP A 297 -23.56 10.93 -1.17
CA ASP A 297 -22.86 10.15 -2.18
C ASP A 297 -22.68 11.01 -3.43
N PHE A 298 -22.06 12.16 -3.26
CA PHE A 298 -21.83 13.04 -4.40
C PHE A 298 -20.39 12.85 -4.84
N SER A 299 -20.22 12.35 -6.02
CA SER A 299 -18.94 12.27 -6.70
C SER A 299 -18.41 13.66 -7.06
N ASP A 300 -19.26 14.65 -7.08
CA ASP A 300 -18.88 16.03 -7.41
C ASP A 300 -19.41 17.01 -6.34
N SER A 301 -18.48 17.59 -5.58
CA SER A 301 -18.79 18.69 -4.68
C SER A 301 -19.40 19.91 -5.39
N GLY A 302 -19.22 20.02 -6.70
CA GLY A 302 -19.82 21.06 -7.53
C GLY A 302 -21.35 21.07 -7.50
N LEU A 303 -22.01 19.95 -7.22
CA LEU A 303 -23.47 19.93 -7.00
C LEU A 303 -23.91 20.82 -5.83
N PHE A 304 -23.03 21.05 -4.88
CA PHE A 304 -23.26 21.92 -3.73
C PHE A 304 -22.75 23.35 -3.93
N ALA A 305 -22.19 23.64 -5.09
CA ALA A 305 -21.77 25.01 -5.41
C ALA A 305 -22.95 25.98 -5.32
N PRO A 306 -22.71 27.21 -4.94
CA PRO A 306 -23.77 28.22 -4.76
C PRO A 306 -24.73 28.36 -5.94
N GLU A 307 -24.21 28.23 -7.16
CA GLU A 307 -24.99 28.30 -8.40
C GLU A 307 -25.94 27.13 -8.61
N ASN A 308 -25.67 25.94 -8.03
CA ASN A 308 -26.45 24.73 -8.22
C ASN A 308 -27.49 24.50 -7.12
N ARG A 309 -27.60 25.37 -6.13
CA ARG A 309 -28.52 25.25 -4.98
C ARG A 309 -29.99 25.19 -5.39
N GLY A 310 -30.35 25.86 -6.49
CA GLY A 310 -31.70 25.81 -7.04
C GLY A 310 -32.08 24.41 -7.53
N GLU A 311 -31.12 23.67 -8.08
CA GLU A 311 -31.31 22.31 -8.54
C GLU A 311 -31.51 21.36 -7.37
N LEU A 312 -30.67 21.44 -6.33
CA LEU A 312 -30.86 20.69 -5.09
C LEU A 312 -32.25 20.87 -4.51
N ALA A 313 -32.72 22.11 -4.43
CA ALA A 313 -34.06 22.41 -3.91
C ALA A 313 -35.18 21.88 -4.82
N ALA A 314 -35.02 21.92 -6.14
CA ALA A 314 -35.98 21.40 -7.10
C ALA A 314 -36.16 19.87 -6.99
N HIS A 315 -35.10 19.14 -6.60
CA HIS A 315 -35.14 17.71 -6.30
C HIS A 315 -35.59 17.38 -4.87
N GLY A 316 -36.03 18.37 -4.10
CA GLY A 316 -36.61 18.18 -2.77
C GLY A 316 -35.60 18.12 -1.63
N TYR A 317 -34.31 18.37 -1.91
CA TYR A 317 -33.28 18.43 -0.88
C TYR A 317 -33.28 19.80 -0.21
N GLN A 318 -33.43 19.80 1.12
CA GLN A 318 -33.35 21.00 1.94
C GLN A 318 -32.24 20.80 2.98
N PHE A 319 -31.11 21.39 2.71
CA PHE A 319 -29.97 21.40 3.62
C PHE A 319 -29.82 22.79 4.25
N GLU A 320 -29.38 22.83 5.50
CA GLU A 320 -28.95 24.10 6.08
C GLU A 320 -27.66 24.56 5.37
N GLU A 321 -27.53 25.86 5.14
CA GLU A 321 -26.41 26.49 4.42
C GLU A 321 -25.03 26.00 4.91
N LYS A 322 -24.83 25.92 6.23
CA LYS A 322 -23.57 25.46 6.83
C LYS A 322 -23.18 24.04 6.42
N TYR A 323 -24.14 23.21 6.02
CA TYR A 323 -23.87 21.83 5.58
C TYR A 323 -23.51 21.78 4.10
N ILE A 324 -24.20 22.59 3.30
CA ILE A 324 -23.87 22.76 1.88
C ILE A 324 -22.42 23.24 1.74
N GLU A 325 -22.04 24.23 2.52
CA GLU A 325 -20.65 24.73 2.52
C GLU A 325 -19.64 23.67 2.97
N ALA A 326 -19.97 22.89 4.00
CA ALA A 326 -19.07 21.82 4.47
C ALA A 326 -18.88 20.72 3.42
N ILE A 327 -19.95 20.29 2.73
CA ILE A 327 -19.85 19.31 1.63
C ILE A 327 -18.98 19.88 0.51
N TYR A 328 -19.31 21.07 0.05
CA TYR A 328 -18.61 21.72 -1.06
C TYR A 328 -17.12 21.90 -0.81
N ASN A 329 -16.75 22.17 0.44
CA ASN A 329 -15.34 22.40 0.81
C ASN A 329 -14.58 21.13 1.21
N ALA A 330 -15.22 20.02 1.49
CA ALA A 330 -14.57 18.84 2.07
C ALA A 330 -14.60 17.59 1.18
N ASN A 331 -15.35 17.59 0.08
CA ASN A 331 -15.44 16.46 -0.84
C ASN A 331 -14.45 16.63 -1.99
N TRP A 332 -13.25 16.06 -1.83
CA TRP A 332 -12.14 16.25 -2.75
C TRP A 332 -11.80 14.95 -3.48
N GLY A 333 -12.16 14.86 -4.75
CA GLY A 333 -11.74 13.76 -5.59
C GLY A 333 -10.24 13.75 -5.87
N ARG A 334 -9.73 12.70 -6.49
CA ARG A 334 -8.31 12.58 -6.87
C ARG A 334 -7.84 13.72 -7.79
N GLY A 335 -8.72 14.20 -8.67
CA GLY A 335 -8.48 15.34 -9.58
C GLY A 335 -8.82 16.70 -9.00
N TYR A 336 -9.23 16.79 -7.72
CA TYR A 336 -9.60 18.06 -7.10
C TYR A 336 -8.42 19.00 -6.98
N ASP A 337 -8.62 20.23 -7.40
CA ASP A 337 -7.65 21.31 -7.29
C ASP A 337 -8.05 22.26 -6.16
N GLN A 338 -7.25 22.32 -5.12
CA GLN A 338 -7.47 23.14 -3.93
C GLN A 338 -7.46 24.66 -4.24
N VAL A 339 -6.84 25.06 -5.34
CA VAL A 339 -6.77 26.47 -5.76
C VAL A 339 -8.00 26.88 -6.54
N THR A 340 -8.38 26.10 -7.55
CA THR A 340 -9.53 26.40 -8.42
C THR A 340 -10.85 25.88 -7.86
N LYS A 341 -10.81 24.99 -6.86
CA LYS A 341 -11.98 24.33 -6.24
C LYS A 341 -12.80 23.52 -7.25
N THR A 342 -12.14 22.86 -8.18
CA THR A 342 -12.76 22.05 -9.23
C THR A 342 -12.16 20.66 -9.28
N ASN A 343 -12.99 19.67 -9.59
CA ASN A 343 -12.54 18.33 -9.94
C ASN A 343 -12.25 18.22 -11.44
N ASP A 344 -11.18 17.54 -11.78
CA ASP A 344 -10.84 17.18 -13.16
C ASP A 344 -10.23 15.76 -13.18
N ARG A 345 -11.00 14.79 -13.67
CA ARG A 345 -10.58 13.39 -13.75
C ARG A 345 -9.32 13.21 -14.61
N THR A 346 -9.14 14.00 -15.67
CA THR A 346 -7.92 13.93 -16.48
C THR A 346 -6.68 14.29 -15.66
N ARG A 347 -6.83 15.24 -14.74
CA ARG A 347 -5.76 15.63 -13.80
C ARG A 347 -5.57 14.60 -12.69
N ALA A 348 -6.62 13.87 -12.31
CA ALA A 348 -6.50 12.73 -11.39
C ALA A 348 -5.54 11.67 -11.95
N LEU A 349 -5.67 11.35 -13.24
CA LEU A 349 -4.85 10.34 -13.91
C LEU A 349 -3.40 10.78 -14.14
N LYS A 350 -3.19 12.03 -14.55
CA LYS A 350 -1.87 12.51 -14.97
C LYS A 350 -1.06 13.15 -13.85
N GLU A 351 -1.72 13.83 -12.94
CA GLU A 351 -1.06 14.68 -11.94
C GLU A 351 -1.29 14.22 -10.51
N ALA A 352 -2.34 13.41 -10.27
CA ALA A 352 -2.86 13.09 -8.93
C ALA A 352 -3.05 14.38 -8.10
N THR A 353 -3.80 15.34 -8.63
CA THR A 353 -3.75 16.75 -8.25
C THR A 353 -3.97 16.99 -6.77
N ASN A 354 -5.01 16.38 -6.17
CA ASN A 354 -5.25 16.54 -4.73
C ASN A 354 -4.09 16.00 -3.88
N PHE A 355 -3.64 14.81 -4.19
CA PHE A 355 -2.55 14.15 -3.47
C PHE A 355 -1.24 14.94 -3.57
N GLU A 356 -0.89 15.40 -4.77
CA GLU A 356 0.29 16.23 -5.01
C GLU A 356 0.22 17.58 -4.27
N GLN A 357 -0.95 18.22 -4.23
CA GLN A 357 -1.11 19.48 -3.52
C GLN A 357 -0.97 19.33 -2.01
N GLN A 358 -1.50 18.25 -1.44
CA GLN A 358 -1.32 17.97 -0.02
C GLN A 358 0.16 17.72 0.33
N TRP A 359 0.89 16.95 -0.49
CA TRP A 359 2.32 16.76 -0.32
C TRP A 359 3.13 18.06 -0.54
N LYS A 360 2.74 18.93 -1.47
CA LYS A 360 3.37 20.26 -1.62
C LYS A 360 3.27 21.09 -0.36
N THR A 361 2.13 21.03 0.33
CA THR A 361 1.97 21.70 1.62
C THR A 361 2.96 21.14 2.65
N VAL A 362 3.05 19.81 2.76
CA VAL A 362 4.01 19.16 3.67
C VAL A 362 5.45 19.57 3.35
N HIS A 363 5.85 19.51 2.08
CA HIS A 363 7.20 19.91 1.67
C HIS A 363 7.47 21.40 1.92
N GLY A 364 6.48 22.26 1.72
CA GLY A 364 6.59 23.69 2.02
C GLY A 364 6.80 23.96 3.50
N LEU A 365 6.03 23.31 4.36
CA LEU A 365 6.15 23.40 5.82
C LEU A 365 7.48 22.84 6.31
N ALA A 366 7.91 21.71 5.78
CA ALA A 366 9.18 21.09 6.16
C ALA A 366 10.42 21.89 5.71
N ALA A 367 10.27 22.82 4.74
CA ALA A 367 11.36 23.59 4.15
C ALA A 367 11.35 25.08 4.56
N ASP A 368 10.40 25.54 5.38
CA ASP A 368 10.24 26.96 5.71
C ASP A 368 11.34 27.53 6.61
N GLY A 369 12.16 26.65 7.18
CA GLY A 369 13.26 27.01 8.08
C GLY A 369 12.80 27.46 9.47
N ASN A 370 11.52 27.33 9.77
CA ASN A 370 10.94 27.58 11.09
C ASN A 370 10.76 26.25 11.83
N SER A 371 11.60 25.98 12.81
CA SER A 371 11.58 24.74 13.58
C SER A 371 10.26 24.49 14.34
N GLU A 372 9.40 25.49 14.48
CA GLU A 372 8.07 25.34 15.08
C GLU A 372 7.05 24.78 14.10
N ASN A 373 7.30 24.90 12.79
CA ASN A 373 6.42 24.43 11.73
C ASN A 373 7.01 23.24 10.94
N ASP A 374 8.23 22.84 11.24
CA ASP A 374 8.86 21.72 10.55
C ASP A 374 8.08 20.42 10.80
N ILE A 375 7.80 19.68 9.75
CA ILE A 375 7.03 18.43 9.84
C ILE A 375 7.98 17.27 10.10
N ASP A 376 7.68 16.48 11.14
CA ASP A 376 8.47 15.32 11.56
C ASP A 376 7.83 14.01 11.14
N MET A 377 6.49 13.97 11.06
CA MET A 377 5.75 12.76 10.67
C MET A 377 4.63 13.08 9.69
N VAL A 378 4.52 12.24 8.67
CA VAL A 378 3.39 12.24 7.73
C VAL A 378 2.62 10.94 7.87
N PHE A 379 1.29 11.04 7.95
CA PHE A 379 0.39 9.91 7.93
C PHE A 379 -0.46 9.93 6.66
N VAL A 380 -0.28 8.92 5.81
CA VAL A 380 -0.99 8.80 4.53
C VAL A 380 -2.25 7.96 4.71
N THR A 381 -3.38 8.47 4.23
CA THR A 381 -4.67 7.77 4.29
C THR A 381 -5.20 7.61 2.86
N GLY A 382 -5.21 6.38 2.27
CA GLY A 382 -4.92 5.08 2.84
C GLY A 382 -4.23 4.19 1.81
N TRP A 383 -4.20 2.87 2.07
CA TRP A 383 -3.58 1.92 1.15
C TRP A 383 -4.60 1.12 0.34
N ASN A 384 -5.48 0.34 1.00
CA ASN A 384 -6.21 -0.76 0.38
C ASN A 384 -7.67 -0.91 0.86
N GLU A 385 -8.38 0.18 1.07
CA GLU A 385 -9.82 0.15 1.37
C GLU A 385 -10.64 -0.07 0.09
N TRP A 386 -10.60 -1.29 -0.45
CA TRP A 386 -11.25 -1.63 -1.72
C TRP A 386 -12.76 -1.76 -1.63
N VAL A 387 -13.29 -1.96 -0.43
CA VAL A 387 -14.69 -2.33 -0.22
C VAL A 387 -15.29 -1.66 0.99
N ALA A 388 -16.52 -1.17 0.84
CA ALA A 388 -17.32 -0.60 1.92
C ALA A 388 -18.79 -1.02 1.81
N GLN A 389 -19.57 -0.72 2.84
CA GLN A 389 -20.96 -1.13 2.90
C GLN A 389 -21.90 0.03 2.59
N LYS A 390 -22.93 -0.23 1.76
CA LYS A 390 -24.04 0.71 1.61
C LYS A 390 -24.94 0.67 2.83
N GLN A 391 -25.14 1.82 3.46
CA GLN A 391 -25.95 1.98 4.66
C GLN A 391 -27.30 2.62 4.35
N PRO A 392 -28.38 2.25 5.09
CA PRO A 392 -29.71 2.84 4.91
C PRO A 392 -29.78 4.28 5.41
N ALA A 393 -30.74 5.02 4.90
CA ALA A 393 -31.12 6.31 5.47
C ALA A 393 -31.57 6.17 6.93
N GLU A 394 -31.24 7.14 7.76
CA GLU A 394 -31.66 7.22 9.17
C GLU A 394 -32.58 8.42 9.35
N ALA A 395 -33.80 8.17 9.86
CA ALA A 395 -34.76 9.25 10.10
C ALA A 395 -34.17 10.33 11.03
N GLY A 396 -34.18 11.57 10.57
CA GLY A 396 -33.70 12.73 11.34
C GLY A 396 -32.19 12.98 11.29
N ASN A 397 -31.38 12.02 10.80
CA ASN A 397 -29.93 12.16 10.72
C ASN A 397 -29.39 12.04 9.30
N ARG A 398 -29.92 11.14 8.48
CA ARG A 398 -29.42 10.80 7.15
C ARG A 398 -30.59 10.63 6.21
N PRO A 399 -30.95 11.65 5.43
CA PRO A 399 -32.15 11.60 4.61
C PRO A 399 -32.04 10.64 3.42
N THR A 400 -30.82 10.22 3.07
CA THR A 400 -30.54 9.31 1.97
C THR A 400 -29.72 8.12 2.42
N SER A 401 -29.78 6.99 1.69
CA SER A 401 -28.76 5.95 1.80
C SER A 401 -27.40 6.50 1.38
N TYR A 402 -26.31 5.88 1.83
CA TYR A 402 -24.95 6.34 1.57
C TYR A 402 -23.99 5.16 1.45
N LEU A 403 -22.88 5.40 0.77
CA LEU A 403 -21.74 4.52 0.69
C LEU A 403 -20.69 4.97 1.71
N VAL A 404 -20.27 4.05 2.59
CA VAL A 404 -19.36 4.39 3.69
C VAL A 404 -17.96 4.64 3.16
N ASP A 405 -17.35 5.75 3.53
CA ASP A 405 -15.95 6.13 3.37
C ASP A 405 -15.40 6.24 1.94
N LEU A 406 -15.94 5.53 0.98
CA LEU A 406 -15.54 5.57 -0.42
C LEU A 406 -16.75 5.54 -1.34
N TYR A 407 -16.56 5.96 -2.58
CA TYR A 407 -17.61 5.99 -3.58
C TYR A 407 -17.18 5.27 -4.87
N ASP A 408 -16.33 5.90 -5.65
CA ASP A 408 -15.77 5.39 -6.89
C ASP A 408 -14.24 5.61 -6.92
N ASP A 409 -13.61 5.36 -8.05
CA ASP A 409 -12.17 5.53 -8.20
C ASP A 409 -11.69 6.98 -8.04
N GLU A 410 -12.53 8.00 -8.31
CA GLU A 410 -12.21 9.41 -8.07
C GLU A 410 -12.18 9.73 -6.56
N PHE A 411 -13.06 9.10 -5.77
CA PHE A 411 -13.24 9.39 -4.35
C PHE A 411 -12.75 8.28 -3.41
N SER A 412 -12.00 7.32 -3.91
CA SER A 412 -11.29 6.35 -3.06
C SER A 412 -10.00 6.95 -2.52
N ARG A 413 -9.63 6.59 -1.29
CA ARG A 413 -8.47 7.15 -0.58
C ARG A 413 -7.18 6.34 -0.76
N ASP A 414 -7.17 5.35 -1.64
CA ASP A 414 -6.14 4.33 -1.68
C ASP A 414 -5.03 4.63 -2.66
N ALA A 415 -3.80 4.37 -2.23
CA ALA A 415 -2.59 4.47 -3.05
C ALA A 415 -2.13 3.12 -3.62
N GLU A 416 -2.82 2.01 -3.31
CA GLU A 416 -2.52 0.70 -3.88
C GLU A 416 -2.75 0.71 -5.40
N MET A 417 -1.89 0.03 -6.12
CA MET A 417 -1.98 -0.10 -7.57
C MET A 417 -3.28 -0.79 -7.98
N SER A 418 -3.96 -0.24 -8.98
CA SER A 418 -5.26 -0.72 -9.44
C SER A 418 -5.23 -1.15 -10.90
N LYS A 419 -6.15 -2.02 -11.27
CA LYS A 419 -6.48 -2.23 -12.67
C LYS A 419 -7.23 -1.01 -13.21
N GLY A 420 -7.13 -0.77 -14.52
CA GLY A 420 -7.76 0.37 -15.16
C GLY A 420 -6.80 1.54 -15.36
N GLU A 421 -7.36 2.75 -15.44
CA GLU A 421 -6.63 3.94 -15.86
C GLU A 421 -5.70 4.53 -14.77
N LEU A 422 -5.95 4.24 -13.50
CA LEU A 422 -5.09 4.73 -12.40
C LEU A 422 -3.73 4.01 -12.36
N GLY A 423 -3.71 2.71 -12.66
CA GLY A 423 -2.48 1.91 -12.73
C GLY A 423 -1.64 1.98 -11.45
N ASP A 424 -0.36 2.27 -11.62
CA ASP A 424 0.64 2.41 -10.57
C ASP A 424 0.96 3.86 -10.16
N ASN A 425 0.28 4.83 -10.78
CA ASN A 425 0.54 6.26 -10.63
C ASN A 425 0.61 6.70 -9.16
N TYR A 426 -0.41 6.40 -8.34
CA TYR A 426 -0.47 6.84 -6.95
C TYR A 426 0.59 6.20 -6.06
N TYR A 427 0.93 4.95 -6.32
CA TYR A 427 2.03 4.29 -5.62
C TYR A 427 3.37 4.96 -5.95
N LEU A 428 3.67 5.20 -7.22
CA LEU A 428 4.93 5.84 -7.62
C LEU A 428 5.02 7.29 -7.12
N GLN A 429 3.90 8.01 -7.10
CA GLN A 429 3.84 9.33 -6.51
C GLN A 429 4.07 9.31 -4.99
N LEU A 430 3.50 8.33 -4.29
CA LEU A 430 3.77 8.11 -2.87
C LEU A 430 5.28 7.88 -2.63
N VAL A 431 5.91 7.01 -3.41
CA VAL A 431 7.35 6.71 -3.34
C VAL A 431 8.19 7.98 -3.53
N GLU A 432 7.89 8.78 -4.55
CA GLU A 432 8.62 10.02 -4.81
C GLU A 432 8.48 11.02 -3.66
N ASN A 433 7.25 11.20 -3.15
CA ASN A 433 6.99 12.15 -2.08
C ASN A 433 7.62 11.73 -0.75
N ILE A 434 7.62 10.44 -0.42
CA ILE A 434 8.36 9.91 0.73
C ILE A 434 9.85 10.24 0.61
N ARG A 435 10.44 9.99 -0.56
CA ARG A 435 11.85 10.27 -0.82
C ARG A 435 12.19 11.75 -0.75
N ARG A 436 11.32 12.62 -1.28
CA ARG A 436 11.48 14.07 -1.16
C ARG A 436 11.40 14.55 0.28
N PHE A 437 10.51 13.98 1.06
CA PHE A 437 10.31 14.35 2.47
C PHE A 437 11.46 13.90 3.36
N LYS A 438 11.86 12.63 3.24
CA LYS A 438 12.93 12.04 4.06
C LYS A 438 14.33 12.23 3.49
N GLY A 439 14.43 12.50 2.18
CA GLY A 439 15.67 12.32 1.45
C GLY A 439 16.02 10.83 1.29
N VAL A 440 17.20 10.56 0.75
CA VAL A 440 17.70 9.21 0.52
C VAL A 440 19.17 9.13 0.92
N SER A 441 19.53 8.14 1.73
CA SER A 441 20.90 7.98 2.22
C SER A 441 21.86 7.62 1.07
N ALA A 442 23.14 7.87 1.27
CA ALA A 442 24.19 7.50 0.30
C ALA A 442 24.26 5.98 0.08
N SER A 443 23.89 5.17 1.08
CA SER A 443 23.82 3.71 0.96
C SER A 443 22.64 3.22 0.12
N SER A 444 21.64 4.06 -0.11
CA SER A 444 20.49 3.79 -0.99
C SER A 444 20.69 4.33 -2.41
N ALA A 445 21.82 4.96 -2.71
CA ALA A 445 22.16 5.38 -4.07
C ALA A 445 22.27 4.16 -5.00
N ALA A 446 21.95 4.37 -6.27
CA ALA A 446 22.13 3.34 -7.29
C ALA A 446 23.55 2.78 -7.24
N LEU A 447 23.68 1.46 -7.31
CA LEU A 447 24.97 0.78 -7.24
C LEU A 447 25.84 1.18 -8.43
N LYS A 448 27.09 1.52 -8.14
CA LYS A 448 28.05 1.81 -9.21
C LYS A 448 28.45 0.51 -9.88
N ILE A 449 28.13 0.37 -11.17
CA ILE A 449 28.54 -0.77 -11.99
C ILE A 449 30.03 -0.68 -12.23
N PRO A 450 30.84 -1.65 -11.76
CA PRO A 450 32.31 -1.63 -11.98
C PRO A 450 32.68 -2.01 -13.41
N GLU A 451 33.75 -1.38 -13.91
CA GLU A 451 34.43 -1.82 -15.14
C GLU A 451 35.29 -3.03 -14.81
N LYS A 452 34.80 -4.21 -15.19
CA LYS A 452 35.46 -5.49 -14.93
C LYS A 452 35.03 -6.52 -15.96
N LYS A 453 36.00 -7.11 -16.61
CA LYS A 453 35.77 -8.25 -17.51
C LYS A 453 35.51 -9.52 -16.69
N ILE A 454 34.49 -10.25 -17.06
CA ILE A 454 34.11 -11.54 -16.46
C ILE A 454 34.37 -12.65 -17.50
N ASP A 455 35.08 -13.66 -17.09
CA ASP A 455 35.24 -14.89 -17.88
C ASP A 455 34.06 -15.81 -17.56
N LEU A 456 33.17 -16.02 -18.53
CA LEU A 456 31.97 -16.86 -18.35
C LEU A 456 32.29 -18.34 -18.06
N ALA A 457 33.51 -18.80 -18.39
CA ALA A 457 33.98 -20.14 -18.06
C ALA A 457 34.72 -20.19 -16.71
N GLY A 458 34.95 -19.03 -16.09
CA GLY A 458 35.61 -18.92 -14.78
C GLY A 458 34.68 -19.17 -13.59
N GLY A 459 35.29 -19.18 -12.40
CA GLY A 459 34.53 -19.36 -11.16
C GLY A 459 33.75 -18.12 -10.72
N LEU A 460 32.81 -18.30 -9.80
CA LEU A 460 31.97 -17.23 -9.22
C LEU A 460 32.77 -16.26 -8.35
N ASP A 461 33.96 -16.63 -7.90
CA ASP A 461 34.87 -15.77 -7.13
C ASP A 461 35.24 -14.45 -7.86
N GLN A 462 35.14 -14.43 -9.19
CA GLN A 462 35.28 -13.21 -9.97
C GLN A 462 34.29 -12.10 -9.58
N TRP A 463 33.13 -12.48 -9.02
CA TRP A 463 32.09 -11.54 -8.62
C TRP A 463 32.28 -11.00 -7.21
N ASN A 464 33.30 -11.48 -6.48
CA ASN A 464 33.61 -10.96 -5.15
C ASN A 464 33.96 -9.48 -5.21
N GLY A 465 33.41 -8.71 -4.27
CA GLY A 465 33.57 -7.25 -4.18
C GLY A 465 32.73 -6.45 -5.19
N ILE A 466 31.90 -7.10 -6.01
CA ILE A 466 30.88 -6.44 -6.81
C ILE A 466 29.59 -6.43 -5.98
N ALA A 467 29.10 -5.22 -5.63
CA ALA A 467 27.83 -5.07 -4.92
C ALA A 467 26.67 -5.55 -5.79
N GLY A 468 25.67 -6.15 -5.15
CA GLY A 468 24.48 -6.68 -5.82
C GLY A 468 23.20 -6.01 -5.34
N TYR A 469 22.17 -6.10 -6.17
CA TYR A 469 20.80 -5.78 -5.82
C TYR A 469 20.21 -7.01 -5.13
N ALA A 470 19.83 -6.86 -3.87
CA ALA A 470 19.12 -7.91 -3.13
C ALA A 470 17.66 -7.96 -3.55
N ASP A 471 17.12 -9.16 -3.57
CA ASP A 471 15.70 -9.43 -3.77
C ASP A 471 15.16 -10.27 -2.61
N PHE A 472 13.85 -10.32 -2.44
CA PHE A 472 13.20 -10.97 -1.32
C PHE A 472 13.15 -12.49 -1.53
N ALA A 473 13.81 -13.26 -0.68
CA ALA A 473 13.69 -14.71 -0.73
C ALA A 473 12.28 -15.14 -0.29
N GLY A 474 11.65 -16.03 -1.07
CA GLY A 474 10.30 -16.53 -0.81
C GLY A 474 9.18 -15.66 -1.36
N ASP A 475 9.48 -14.64 -2.15
CA ASP A 475 8.49 -13.75 -2.76
C ASP A 475 7.75 -14.41 -3.94
N THR A 476 8.34 -15.43 -4.56
CA THR A 476 7.73 -16.29 -5.57
C THR A 476 6.83 -17.38 -4.95
N ALA A 477 6.24 -17.09 -3.79
CA ALA A 477 5.44 -18.03 -3.04
C ALA A 477 4.22 -18.54 -3.84
N PHE A 478 3.85 -19.79 -3.58
CA PHE A 478 2.64 -20.38 -4.13
C PHE A 478 1.40 -19.62 -3.67
N ARG A 479 0.50 -19.33 -4.60
CA ARG A 479 -0.83 -18.76 -4.33
C ARG A 479 -1.92 -19.74 -4.74
N ASP A 480 -2.84 -20.03 -3.83
CA ASP A 480 -4.13 -20.69 -4.10
C ASP A 480 -5.11 -20.17 -3.05
N HIS A 481 -5.64 -18.96 -3.27
CA HIS A 481 -6.47 -18.27 -2.30
C HIS A 481 -7.80 -17.83 -2.90
N ALA A 482 -8.85 -17.86 -2.07
CA ALA A 482 -10.17 -17.42 -2.49
C ALA A 482 -10.19 -15.93 -2.85
N SER A 483 -11.01 -15.57 -3.82
CA SER A 483 -11.41 -14.19 -4.06
C SER A 483 -12.28 -13.67 -2.92
N SER A 484 -12.35 -12.36 -2.73
CA SER A 484 -13.35 -11.71 -1.86
C SER A 484 -14.81 -12.00 -2.29
N ASN A 485 -15.01 -12.49 -3.50
CA ASN A 485 -16.28 -13.03 -3.97
C ASN A 485 -16.18 -14.56 -4.12
N ALA A 486 -16.86 -15.30 -3.25
CA ALA A 486 -16.85 -16.75 -3.22
C ALA A 486 -17.41 -17.43 -4.51
N SER A 487 -18.05 -16.69 -5.41
CA SER A 487 -18.52 -17.21 -6.70
C SER A 487 -17.45 -17.17 -7.79
N LEU A 488 -16.33 -16.49 -7.57
CA LEU A 488 -15.19 -16.47 -8.47
C LEU A 488 -14.24 -17.63 -8.17
N ALA A 489 -13.45 -18.01 -9.16
CA ALA A 489 -12.38 -18.98 -8.96
C ALA A 489 -11.30 -18.43 -8.01
N ASN A 490 -10.60 -19.33 -7.35
CA ASN A 490 -9.41 -18.95 -6.58
C ASN A 490 -8.39 -18.26 -7.47
N TYR A 491 -7.64 -17.34 -6.88
CA TYR A 491 -6.40 -16.83 -7.46
C TYR A 491 -5.32 -17.89 -7.27
N VAL A 492 -4.75 -18.37 -8.37
CA VAL A 492 -3.78 -19.46 -8.36
C VAL A 492 -2.52 -19.02 -9.08
N ASP A 493 -1.40 -19.02 -8.36
CA ASP A 493 -0.07 -18.91 -8.93
C ASP A 493 0.78 -20.11 -8.49
N LYS A 494 1.20 -20.91 -9.46
CA LYS A 494 2.03 -22.12 -9.28
C LYS A 494 3.37 -21.98 -10.01
N THR A 495 3.69 -20.77 -10.45
CA THR A 495 4.88 -20.49 -11.26
C THR A 495 6.13 -20.22 -10.42
N GLY A 496 6.01 -20.19 -9.10
CA GLY A 496 7.07 -19.88 -8.16
C GLY A 496 8.28 -20.82 -8.24
N ARG A 497 9.13 -20.58 -9.26
CA ARG A 497 10.43 -21.24 -9.44
C ARG A 497 11.47 -20.21 -9.79
N ASN A 498 12.74 -20.53 -9.53
CA ASN A 498 13.85 -19.62 -9.77
C ASN A 498 13.73 -18.30 -8.99
N ASP A 499 13.36 -18.43 -7.73
CA ASP A 499 13.29 -17.35 -6.75
C ASP A 499 14.62 -16.58 -6.73
N ILE A 500 14.64 -15.39 -7.34
CA ILE A 500 15.83 -14.57 -7.47
C ILE A 500 16.08 -13.89 -6.13
N VAL A 501 17.30 -13.97 -5.62
CA VAL A 501 17.67 -13.34 -4.34
C VAL A 501 18.78 -12.29 -4.47
N ASN A 502 19.48 -12.26 -5.60
CA ASN A 502 20.51 -11.25 -5.84
C ASN A 502 20.85 -11.14 -7.32
N THR A 503 21.09 -9.91 -7.78
CA THR A 503 21.59 -9.63 -9.14
C THR A 503 22.80 -8.72 -9.06
N ARG A 504 23.91 -9.09 -9.71
CA ARG A 504 25.13 -8.30 -9.82
C ARG A 504 25.42 -7.95 -11.26
N ILE A 505 25.99 -6.78 -11.49
CA ILE A 505 26.26 -6.25 -12.82
C ILE A 505 27.71 -5.79 -12.91
N ALA A 506 28.39 -6.14 -14.01
CA ALA A 506 29.72 -5.62 -14.40
C ALA A 506 29.74 -5.33 -15.90
N TRP A 507 30.71 -4.56 -16.36
CA TRP A 507 30.89 -4.27 -17.78
C TRP A 507 32.38 -4.12 -18.12
N ASP A 508 32.79 -4.32 -19.38
CA ASP A 508 34.20 -4.21 -19.79
C ASP A 508 34.44 -3.21 -20.94
N GLY A 509 33.45 -2.37 -21.23
CA GLY A 509 33.46 -1.41 -22.33
C GLY A 509 32.82 -1.94 -23.62
N GLU A 510 32.69 -3.26 -23.77
CA GLU A 510 32.08 -3.91 -24.94
C GLU A 510 30.86 -4.75 -24.55
N SER A 511 30.87 -5.34 -23.34
CA SER A 511 29.86 -6.29 -22.86
C SER A 511 29.38 -5.93 -21.48
N ILE A 512 28.09 -6.22 -21.20
CA ILE A 512 27.51 -6.18 -19.88
C ILE A 512 27.41 -7.62 -19.38
N PHE A 513 27.89 -7.87 -18.18
CA PHE A 513 27.85 -9.16 -17.49
C PHE A 513 26.86 -9.10 -16.34
N LEU A 514 26.06 -10.13 -16.21
CA LEU A 514 25.04 -10.28 -15.18
C LEU A 514 25.25 -11.59 -14.45
N LEU A 515 25.18 -11.53 -13.12
CA LEU A 515 25.08 -12.71 -12.27
C LEU A 515 23.74 -12.64 -11.53
N VAL A 516 22.84 -13.55 -11.88
CA VAL A 516 21.56 -13.72 -11.19
C VAL A 516 21.66 -14.94 -10.29
N THR A 517 21.39 -14.77 -9.01
CA THR A 517 21.43 -15.82 -7.99
C THR A 517 20.03 -16.11 -7.52
N CYS A 518 19.62 -17.37 -7.51
CA CYS A 518 18.36 -17.83 -6.97
C CYS A 518 18.52 -18.46 -5.60
N ALA A 519 17.46 -18.51 -4.81
CA ALA A 519 17.43 -19.16 -3.50
C ALA A 519 17.74 -20.65 -3.59
N ASP A 520 17.23 -21.30 -4.63
CA ASP A 520 17.43 -22.72 -4.94
C ASP A 520 18.09 -22.93 -6.30
N ALA A 521 18.40 -24.18 -6.65
CA ALA A 521 18.94 -24.54 -7.95
C ALA A 521 17.98 -24.13 -9.08
N ILE A 522 18.53 -23.42 -10.08
CA ILE A 522 17.75 -22.92 -11.22
C ILE A 522 17.08 -24.09 -11.96
N THR A 523 15.75 -24.04 -12.07
CA THR A 523 14.98 -24.94 -12.93
C THR A 523 15.22 -24.54 -14.38
N PRO A 524 15.68 -25.47 -15.24
CA PRO A 524 15.97 -25.16 -16.64
C PRO A 524 14.73 -24.68 -17.39
N TYR A 525 14.97 -23.94 -18.46
CA TYR A 525 13.93 -23.58 -19.42
C TYR A 525 13.28 -24.84 -20.01
N GLU A 526 11.95 -24.84 -20.10
CA GLU A 526 11.17 -25.86 -20.78
C GLU A 526 10.48 -25.26 -22.02
N ALA A 527 10.30 -26.11 -23.04
CA ALA A 527 9.66 -25.64 -24.26
C ALA A 527 8.22 -25.22 -23.96
N GLY A 528 7.92 -23.96 -24.20
CA GLY A 528 6.62 -23.36 -23.90
C GLY A 528 6.63 -22.37 -22.73
N ASP A 529 7.72 -22.27 -21.99
CA ASP A 529 7.90 -21.19 -21.01
C ASP A 529 7.84 -19.83 -21.71
N LYS A 530 7.02 -18.93 -21.20
CA LYS A 530 6.85 -17.60 -21.79
C LYS A 530 7.66 -16.53 -21.05
N THR A 531 7.91 -16.75 -19.77
CA THR A 531 8.45 -15.74 -18.84
C THR A 531 9.66 -16.24 -18.04
N TRP A 532 10.33 -17.30 -18.52
CA TRP A 532 11.44 -17.90 -17.80
C TRP A 532 12.61 -16.91 -17.64
N MET A 533 12.81 -16.40 -16.43
CA MET A 533 13.91 -15.50 -16.04
C MET A 533 14.18 -14.37 -17.07
N ASN A 534 13.14 -13.71 -17.53
CA ASN A 534 13.29 -12.58 -18.43
C ASN A 534 13.95 -11.41 -17.70
N LEU A 535 14.94 -10.77 -18.34
CA LEU A 535 15.62 -9.59 -17.81
C LEU A 535 15.39 -8.42 -18.76
N PHE A 536 14.86 -7.33 -18.24
CA PHE A 536 14.59 -6.11 -18.98
C PHE A 536 15.70 -5.08 -18.74
N PHE A 537 16.13 -4.40 -19.80
CA PHE A 537 17.21 -3.41 -19.74
C PHE A 537 16.81 -2.09 -20.35
N GLY A 538 17.01 -1.01 -19.57
CA GLY A 538 17.12 0.34 -20.07
C GLY A 538 18.61 0.71 -20.22
N VAL A 539 19.02 1.13 -21.42
CA VAL A 539 20.42 1.53 -21.71
C VAL A 539 20.54 3.00 -22.09
N SER A 540 19.46 3.74 -22.07
CA SER A 540 19.40 5.16 -22.42
C SER A 540 18.67 5.94 -21.35
N THR A 541 19.09 7.17 -21.12
CA THR A 541 18.32 8.15 -20.33
C THR A 541 17.21 8.80 -21.17
N GLU A 542 17.14 8.52 -22.46
CA GLU A 542 16.03 8.93 -23.33
C GLU A 542 14.88 7.94 -23.15
N GLN A 543 13.91 8.34 -22.37
CA GLN A 543 12.74 7.53 -21.97
C GLN A 543 11.74 7.27 -23.10
N GLU A 544 11.90 7.91 -24.25
CA GLU A 544 10.96 7.83 -25.37
C GLU A 544 11.14 6.59 -26.26
N SER A 545 12.13 5.72 -25.99
CA SER A 545 12.36 4.54 -26.81
C SER A 545 12.25 3.24 -26.01
N GLY A 546 11.44 2.33 -26.46
CA GLY A 546 11.23 1.03 -25.86
C GLY A 546 9.93 0.95 -25.05
N TRP A 547 9.74 -0.15 -24.34
CA TRP A 547 8.56 -0.42 -23.54
C TRP A 547 8.81 0.01 -22.09
N ASN A 548 8.04 0.97 -21.59
CA ASN A 548 8.16 1.50 -20.22
C ASN A 548 9.61 1.83 -19.82
N GLY A 549 10.39 2.43 -20.73
CA GLY A 549 11.79 2.76 -20.49
C GLY A 549 12.79 1.62 -20.71
N PHE A 550 12.34 0.40 -20.97
CA PHE A 550 13.19 -0.75 -21.30
C PHE A 550 13.34 -0.90 -22.81
N GLN A 551 14.58 -0.87 -23.30
CA GLN A 551 14.88 -1.03 -24.72
C GLN A 551 15.14 -2.48 -25.11
N TYR A 552 15.52 -3.33 -24.17
CA TYR A 552 15.92 -4.72 -24.44
C TYR A 552 15.34 -5.69 -23.41
N VAL A 553 15.12 -6.92 -23.86
CA VAL A 553 14.78 -8.06 -23.00
C VAL A 553 15.66 -9.25 -23.33
N VAL A 554 16.13 -9.95 -22.32
CA VAL A 554 16.91 -11.21 -22.42
C VAL A 554 16.00 -12.38 -22.04
N ASN A 555 16.30 -13.56 -22.55
CA ASN A 555 15.58 -14.81 -22.30
C ASN A 555 14.15 -14.88 -22.91
N CYS A 556 13.84 -14.06 -23.89
CA CYS A 556 12.63 -14.26 -24.69
C CYS A 556 12.68 -15.57 -25.48
N THR A 557 13.82 -15.89 -26.05
CA THR A 557 14.07 -17.14 -26.79
C THR A 557 15.28 -17.82 -26.20
N VAL A 558 15.09 -19.04 -25.68
CA VAL A 558 16.15 -19.84 -25.07
C VAL A 558 16.35 -21.12 -25.88
N SER A 559 17.61 -21.46 -26.18
CA SER A 559 18.00 -22.67 -26.89
C SER A 559 19.27 -23.27 -26.29
N GLY A 560 19.13 -24.36 -25.57
CA GLY A 560 20.24 -24.97 -24.83
C GLY A 560 20.84 -24.02 -23.80
N SER A 561 22.14 -23.71 -23.94
CA SER A 561 22.87 -22.75 -23.08
C SER A 561 22.92 -21.35 -23.65
N THR A 562 22.17 -21.05 -24.70
CA THR A 562 22.15 -19.73 -25.34
C THR A 562 20.76 -19.11 -25.25
N SER A 563 20.73 -17.80 -25.18
CA SER A 563 19.52 -16.99 -25.13
C SER A 563 19.62 -15.82 -26.11
N SER A 564 18.48 -15.32 -26.55
CA SER A 564 18.42 -14.08 -27.34
C SER A 564 18.41 -12.85 -26.44
N VAL A 565 18.99 -11.76 -26.97
CA VAL A 565 18.72 -10.40 -26.53
C VAL A 565 17.88 -9.74 -27.61
N GLU A 566 16.69 -9.31 -27.27
CA GLU A 566 15.74 -8.78 -28.23
C GLU A 566 15.42 -7.31 -27.89
N ARG A 567 15.27 -6.50 -28.96
CA ARG A 567 14.86 -5.11 -28.78
C ARG A 567 13.35 -5.03 -28.60
N LEU A 568 12.90 -4.28 -27.59
CA LEU A 568 11.48 -4.01 -27.35
C LEU A 568 11.00 -2.83 -28.21
N SER A 569 9.77 -2.95 -28.74
CA SER A 569 9.02 -1.83 -29.29
C SER A 569 8.35 -1.04 -28.20
N GLU A 570 7.80 0.14 -28.53
CA GLU A 570 6.96 0.94 -27.60
C GLU A 570 5.73 0.15 -27.13
N ALA A 571 5.26 -0.80 -27.91
CA ALA A 571 4.16 -1.68 -27.54
C ALA A 571 4.56 -2.85 -26.63
N GLY A 572 5.81 -2.96 -26.24
CA GLY A 572 6.33 -4.09 -25.45
C GLY A 572 6.48 -5.39 -26.25
N GLU A 573 6.53 -5.29 -27.58
CA GLU A 573 6.70 -6.46 -28.45
C GLU A 573 8.18 -6.76 -28.66
N ALA A 574 8.56 -7.98 -28.40
CA ALA A 574 9.84 -8.57 -28.82
C ALA A 574 9.55 -9.65 -29.86
N ALA A 575 10.55 -10.04 -30.66
CA ALA A 575 10.36 -11.02 -31.71
C ALA A 575 9.71 -12.30 -31.17
N GLY A 576 8.45 -12.53 -31.57
CA GLY A 576 7.65 -13.70 -31.19
C GLY A 576 6.88 -13.62 -29.87
N LYS A 577 6.89 -12.49 -29.16
CA LYS A 577 6.10 -12.29 -27.93
C LYS A 577 5.37 -10.95 -27.92
N THR A 578 4.09 -10.95 -27.55
CA THR A 578 3.31 -9.74 -27.32
C THR A 578 3.31 -9.45 -25.80
N GLY A 579 4.00 -8.39 -25.38
CA GLY A 579 4.16 -8.05 -23.97
C GLY A 579 2.88 -7.55 -23.27
N LYS A 580 1.90 -7.05 -24.04
CA LYS A 580 0.68 -6.43 -23.49
C LYS A 580 -0.41 -7.37 -23.00
N THR A 581 -0.35 -8.66 -23.30
CA THR A 581 -1.42 -9.60 -22.97
C THR A 581 -1.13 -10.48 -21.77
N ASP A 582 0.03 -10.33 -21.14
CA ASP A 582 0.39 -11.10 -19.96
C ASP A 582 0.42 -10.16 -18.73
N PRO A 583 -0.52 -10.30 -17.77
CA PRO A 583 -0.56 -9.47 -16.57
C PRO A 583 0.69 -9.60 -15.68
N PHE A 584 1.56 -10.57 -15.95
CA PHE A 584 2.85 -10.75 -15.25
C PHE A 584 4.00 -9.89 -15.80
N PHE A 585 3.76 -9.09 -16.85
CA PHE A 585 4.75 -8.16 -17.42
C PHE A 585 4.52 -6.70 -17.00
N ARG A 586 3.87 -6.48 -15.88
CA ARG A 586 3.72 -5.15 -15.29
C ARG A 586 4.49 -5.05 -13.98
#